data_d97a432e0ba332dcaabfd687c164f582
#
_entry.id   d97a432e0ba332dcaabfd687c164f582
#
_cell.length_a   1.000
_cell.length_b   1.000
_cell.length_c   1.000
_cell.angle_alpha   90.00
_cell.angle_beta   90.00
_cell.angle_gamma   90.00
#
_symmetry.space_group_name_H-M   'P 1'
#
loop_
_entity.id
_entity.type
_entity.pdbx_description
1 polymer ?
#
loop_
_entity_poly.entity_id
_entity_poly.type
_entity_poly.pdbx_seq_one_letter_code
_entity_poly.pdbx_strand_id
1 'polypeptide(L)'
;MVSSGKISATSVGRAGEFMTASKLQMSGLETAHVDGSCDLHVTLPSKRVLRVEVKAALTPSPSGAFKFYVGNSNAEVFVLVCMPLGLVRIFSESDLTGKTITLRPAEFTEQAEADDIAYLLLR
;
A
#
# COMPACT_ATOMS: atom_id res chain seq x y z
N MET A 1 -9.49 7.50 -27.81
CA MET A 1 -10.15 8.33 -26.80
C MET A 1 -10.48 7.48 -25.58
N VAL A 2 -10.20 8.00 -24.43
CA VAL A 2 -10.54 7.30 -23.20
C VAL A 2 -12.03 7.44 -22.95
N SER A 3 -12.68 6.33 -22.69
CA SER A 3 -14.08 6.31 -22.30
C SER A 3 -14.25 7.08 -20.98
N SER A 4 -15.36 7.75 -20.80
CA SER A 4 -15.73 8.36 -19.53
C SER A 4 -16.12 7.32 -18.48
N GLY A 5 -15.95 6.05 -18.78
CA GLY A 5 -16.28 4.96 -17.89
C GLY A 5 -15.37 4.90 -16.65
N LYS A 6 -15.79 4.11 -15.70
CA LYS A 6 -15.07 3.92 -14.46
C LYS A 6 -13.77 3.12 -14.70
N ILE A 7 -12.75 3.49 -13.97
CA ILE A 7 -11.53 2.69 -13.90
C ILE A 7 -11.85 1.40 -13.12
N SER A 8 -11.45 0.25 -13.64
CA SER A 8 -11.73 -1.02 -12.98
C SER A 8 -10.97 -1.14 -11.66
N ALA A 9 -11.52 -1.92 -10.73
CA ALA A 9 -10.85 -2.22 -9.47
C ALA A 9 -9.48 -2.89 -9.70
N THR A 10 -9.39 -3.75 -10.72
CA THR A 10 -8.12 -4.39 -11.10
C THR A 10 -7.08 -3.37 -11.52
N SER A 11 -7.47 -2.37 -12.33
CA SER A 11 -6.55 -1.31 -12.75
C SER A 11 -6.13 -0.42 -11.60
N VAL A 12 -7.04 -0.10 -10.69
CA VAL A 12 -6.72 0.68 -9.47
C VAL A 12 -5.70 -0.09 -8.62
N GLY A 13 -5.95 -1.37 -8.40
CA GLY A 13 -5.03 -2.22 -7.64
C GLY A 13 -3.65 -2.27 -8.26
N ARG A 14 -3.57 -2.48 -9.57
CA ARG A 14 -2.29 -2.54 -10.29
C ARG A 14 -1.55 -1.21 -10.24
N ALA A 15 -2.26 -0.09 -10.43
CA ALA A 15 -1.67 1.23 -10.32
C ALA A 15 -1.12 1.49 -8.92
N GLY A 16 -1.83 1.05 -7.89
CA GLY A 16 -1.35 1.13 -6.51
C GLY A 16 -0.09 0.32 -6.28
N GLU A 17 0.01 -0.87 -6.86
CA GLU A 17 1.23 -1.69 -6.79
C GLU A 17 2.42 -1.00 -7.45
N PHE A 18 2.24 -0.45 -8.65
CA PHE A 18 3.30 0.27 -9.33
C PHE A 18 3.73 1.52 -8.57
N MET A 19 2.78 2.28 -8.05
CA MET A 19 3.08 3.46 -7.23
C MET A 19 3.90 3.08 -6.00
N THR A 20 3.48 2.05 -5.29
CA THR A 20 4.18 1.54 -4.10
C THR A 20 5.58 1.08 -4.45
N ALA A 21 5.72 0.28 -5.50
CA ALA A 21 7.02 -0.22 -5.94
C ALA A 21 7.97 0.93 -6.28
N SER A 22 7.47 1.95 -6.98
CA SER A 22 8.25 3.14 -7.32
C SER A 22 8.74 3.87 -6.07
N LYS A 23 7.85 4.11 -5.11
CA LYS A 23 8.20 4.82 -3.87
C LYS A 23 9.24 4.07 -3.05
N LEU A 24 9.06 2.75 -2.90
CA LEU A 24 9.98 1.93 -2.14
C LEU A 24 11.34 1.83 -2.84
N GLN A 25 11.35 1.64 -4.15
CA GLN A 25 12.58 1.57 -4.93
C GLN A 25 13.36 2.89 -4.84
N MET A 26 12.68 4.03 -4.94
CA MET A 26 13.30 5.35 -4.81
C MET A 26 13.81 5.62 -3.39
N SER A 27 13.30 4.89 -2.41
CA SER A 27 13.77 4.96 -1.02
C SER A 27 14.94 4.01 -0.75
N GLY A 28 15.42 3.29 -1.76
CA GLY A 28 16.54 2.36 -1.63
C GLY A 28 16.15 0.93 -1.28
N LEU A 29 14.85 0.61 -1.31
CA LEU A 29 14.36 -0.74 -1.05
C LEU A 29 14.14 -1.48 -2.37
N GLU A 30 14.91 -2.53 -2.59
CA GLU A 30 14.75 -3.35 -3.78
C GLU A 30 13.39 -4.04 -3.76
N THR A 31 12.60 -3.81 -4.81
CA THR A 31 11.20 -4.23 -4.85
C THR A 31 10.92 -4.99 -6.14
N ALA A 32 10.27 -6.14 -6.01
CA ALA A 32 9.89 -6.97 -7.14
C ALA A 32 8.40 -7.34 -7.07
N HIS A 33 7.71 -7.28 -8.20
CA HIS A 33 6.37 -7.82 -8.33
C HIS A 33 6.43 -9.34 -8.34
N VAL A 34 5.48 -9.97 -7.66
CA VAL A 34 5.41 -11.42 -7.58
C VAL A 34 3.97 -11.90 -7.79
N ASP A 35 3.85 -13.12 -8.28
CA ASP A 35 2.56 -13.80 -8.36
C ASP A 35 2.39 -14.68 -7.13
N GLY A 36 1.16 -14.80 -6.64
CA GLY A 36 0.86 -15.70 -5.54
C GLY A 36 0.18 -15.01 -4.35
N SER A 37 0.66 -15.29 -3.15
CA SER A 37 -0.03 -14.91 -1.91
C SER A 37 0.17 -13.45 -1.49
N CYS A 38 1.02 -12.71 -2.18
CA CYS A 38 1.21 -11.27 -1.93
C CYS A 38 1.55 -10.57 -3.24
N ASP A 39 1.61 -9.24 -3.21
CA ASP A 39 1.81 -8.43 -4.41
C ASP A 39 3.27 -8.12 -4.71
N LEU A 40 4.05 -7.88 -3.66
CA LEU A 40 5.46 -7.47 -3.81
C LEU A 40 6.34 -8.25 -2.83
N HIS A 41 7.57 -8.50 -3.25
CA HIS A 41 8.68 -8.84 -2.36
C HIS A 41 9.58 -7.61 -2.23
N VAL A 42 9.86 -7.23 -1.00
CA VAL A 42 10.72 -6.07 -0.70
C VAL A 42 11.93 -6.57 0.08
N THR A 43 13.12 -6.30 -0.46
CA THR A 43 14.37 -6.70 0.20
C THR A 43 14.86 -5.55 1.07
N LEU A 44 14.98 -5.81 2.35
CA LEU A 44 15.46 -4.84 3.35
C LEU A 44 16.97 -4.70 3.30
N PRO A 45 17.54 -3.62 3.86
CA PRO A 45 19.00 -3.51 4.01
C PRO A 45 19.62 -4.68 4.76
N SER A 46 18.88 -5.30 5.68
CA SER A 46 19.31 -6.51 6.41
C SER A 46 19.37 -7.76 5.54
N LYS A 47 18.95 -7.67 4.26
CA LYS A 47 18.81 -8.78 3.30
C LYS A 47 17.60 -9.66 3.56
N ARG A 48 16.79 -9.36 4.56
CA ARG A 48 15.51 -10.02 4.76
C ARG A 48 14.54 -9.61 3.66
N VAL A 49 13.77 -10.56 3.14
CA VAL A 49 12.74 -10.32 2.14
C VAL A 49 11.38 -10.31 2.83
N LEU A 50 10.64 -9.21 2.66
CA LEU A 50 9.29 -9.06 3.20
C LEU A 50 8.26 -9.37 2.14
N ARG A 51 7.19 -10.05 2.54
CA ARG A 51 6.00 -10.22 1.71
C ARG A 51 5.08 -9.04 1.96
N VAL A 52 4.78 -8.29 0.91
CA VAL A 52 4.00 -7.04 0.98
C VAL A 52 2.72 -7.17 0.17
N GLU A 53 1.62 -6.82 0.79
CA GLU A 53 0.32 -6.71 0.14
C GLU A 53 0.00 -5.23 -0.06
N VAL A 54 -0.47 -4.86 -1.25
CA VAL A 54 -0.86 -3.49 -1.56
C VAL A 54 -2.37 -3.43 -1.72
N LYS A 55 -2.99 -2.51 -1.01
CA LYS A 55 -4.42 -2.22 -1.14
C LYS A 55 -4.58 -0.75 -1.55
N ALA A 56 -5.30 -0.50 -2.63
CA ALA A 56 -5.47 0.84 -3.16
C ALA A 56 -6.94 1.24 -3.13
N ALA A 57 -7.21 2.49 -2.79
CA ALA A 57 -8.54 3.06 -2.81
C ALA A 57 -8.54 4.32 -3.69
N LEU A 58 -9.46 4.38 -4.64
CA LEU A 58 -9.63 5.52 -5.52
C LEU A 58 -10.70 6.47 -5.00
N THR A 59 -11.77 5.93 -4.42
CA THR A 59 -12.94 6.68 -4.00
C THR A 59 -13.17 6.49 -2.51
N PRO A 60 -13.40 7.58 -1.75
CA PRO A 60 -13.72 7.45 -0.34
C PRO A 60 -15.13 6.87 -0.15
N SER A 61 -15.36 6.32 1.04
CA SER A 61 -16.70 5.91 1.46
C SER A 61 -17.58 7.15 1.68
N PRO A 62 -18.91 6.98 1.88
CA PRO A 62 -19.80 8.12 2.14
C PRO A 62 -19.39 8.99 3.32
N SER A 63 -18.66 8.42 4.29
CA SER A 63 -18.14 9.19 5.44
C SER A 63 -16.94 10.07 5.10
N GLY A 64 -16.39 9.94 3.89
CA GLY A 64 -15.18 10.64 3.48
C GLY A 64 -13.90 9.89 3.79
N ALA A 65 -13.97 8.79 4.51
CA ALA A 65 -12.81 7.98 4.84
C ALA A 65 -12.55 6.90 3.79
N PHE A 66 -11.30 6.46 3.67
CA PHE A 66 -10.90 5.39 2.78
C PHE A 66 -10.88 4.06 3.54
N LYS A 67 -11.49 3.04 2.97
CA LYS A 67 -11.55 1.70 3.57
C LYS A 67 -10.67 0.74 2.80
N PHE A 68 -9.92 -0.08 3.54
CA PHE A 68 -9.01 -1.07 2.98
C PHE A 68 -9.27 -2.41 3.64
N TYR A 69 -9.56 -3.41 2.83
CA TYR A 69 -9.76 -4.78 3.33
C TYR A 69 -8.41 -5.50 3.36
N VAL A 70 -7.98 -5.93 4.53
CA VAL A 70 -6.66 -6.53 4.75
C VAL A 70 -6.73 -7.97 5.26
N GLY A 71 -7.91 -8.57 5.30
CA GLY A 71 -8.09 -9.94 5.75
C GLY A 71 -7.57 -10.96 4.75
N ASN A 72 -7.28 -12.17 5.26
CA ASN A 72 -6.94 -13.35 4.45
C ASN A 72 -5.69 -13.22 3.57
N SER A 73 -4.66 -12.53 4.05
CA SER A 73 -3.39 -12.40 3.37
C SER A 73 -2.26 -13.01 4.19
N ASN A 74 -1.26 -13.56 3.51
CA ASN A 74 -0.03 -14.06 4.13
C ASN A 74 1.06 -12.99 4.18
N ALA A 75 0.73 -11.74 3.88
CA ALA A 75 1.69 -10.66 3.89
C ALA A 75 2.13 -10.30 5.30
N GLU A 76 3.37 -9.86 5.42
CA GLU A 76 3.94 -9.37 6.67
C GLU A 76 3.70 -7.87 6.83
N VAL A 77 3.54 -7.17 5.70
CA VAL A 77 3.39 -5.73 5.64
C VAL A 77 2.28 -5.39 4.65
N PHE A 78 1.48 -4.41 5.01
CA PHE A 78 0.39 -3.89 4.17
C PHE A 78 0.66 -2.44 3.82
N VAL A 79 0.64 -2.13 2.53
CA VAL A 79 0.74 -0.75 2.03
C VAL A 79 -0.63 -0.32 1.55
N LEU A 80 -1.16 0.73 2.16
CA LEU A 80 -2.48 1.27 1.86
C LEU A 80 -2.31 2.54 1.04
N VAL A 81 -2.82 2.53 -0.17
CA VAL A 81 -2.61 3.63 -1.14
C VAL A 81 -3.88 4.45 -1.28
N CYS A 82 -3.78 5.73 -0.97
CA CYS A 82 -4.82 6.71 -1.26
C CYS A 82 -4.53 7.28 -2.66
N MET A 83 -5.20 6.74 -3.67
CA MET A 83 -4.92 7.11 -5.07
C MET A 83 -5.12 8.59 -5.35
N PRO A 84 -6.21 9.25 -4.87
CA PRO A 84 -6.41 10.67 -5.15
C PRO A 84 -5.29 11.58 -4.62
N LEU A 85 -4.68 11.19 -3.49
CA LEU A 85 -3.61 11.98 -2.89
C LEU A 85 -2.21 11.53 -3.33
N GLY A 86 -2.11 10.34 -3.93
CA GLY A 86 -0.82 9.77 -4.32
C GLY A 86 0.08 9.47 -3.14
N LEU A 87 -0.49 9.14 -1.99
CA LEU A 87 0.22 8.89 -0.74
C LEU A 87 -0.10 7.50 -0.19
N VAL A 88 0.83 6.94 0.56
CA VAL A 88 0.67 5.62 1.16
C VAL A 88 0.83 5.67 2.68
N ARG A 89 0.24 4.68 3.35
CA ARG A 89 0.50 4.37 4.74
C ARG A 89 0.89 2.90 4.82
N ILE A 90 1.79 2.57 5.73
CA ILE A 90 2.33 1.22 5.84
C ILE A 90 2.06 0.67 7.24
N PHE A 91 1.53 -0.56 7.29
CA PHE A 91 1.20 -1.23 8.54
C PHE A 91 1.83 -2.62 8.54
N SER A 92 2.35 -3.03 9.69
CA SER A 92 2.76 -4.41 9.91
C SER A 92 1.54 -5.28 10.21
N GLU A 93 1.62 -6.56 9.90
CA GLU A 93 0.56 -7.51 10.25
C GLU A 93 0.21 -7.42 11.74
N SER A 94 1.22 -7.29 12.60
CA SER A 94 1.04 -7.20 14.05
C SER A 94 0.27 -5.96 14.51
N ASP A 95 0.18 -4.94 13.66
CA ASP A 95 -0.56 -3.70 13.98
C ASP A 95 -2.04 -3.81 13.64
N LEU A 96 -2.45 -4.89 12.96
CA LEU A 96 -3.83 -5.04 12.51
C LEU A 96 -4.70 -5.57 13.64
N THR A 97 -5.83 -4.89 13.87
CA THR A 97 -6.80 -5.29 14.90
C THR A 97 -8.07 -5.90 14.31
N GLY A 98 -8.13 -6.00 12.98
CA GLY A 98 -9.30 -6.55 12.28
C GLY A 98 -9.00 -6.73 10.81
N LYS A 99 -10.05 -7.01 10.04
CA LYS A 99 -9.93 -7.27 8.60
C LYS A 99 -10.04 -6.02 7.74
N THR A 100 -10.40 -4.90 8.32
CA THR A 100 -10.60 -3.63 7.60
C THR A 100 -9.88 -2.52 8.35
N ILE A 101 -9.16 -1.69 7.60
CA ILE A 101 -8.57 -0.47 8.11
C ILE A 101 -9.29 0.70 7.46
N THR A 102 -9.73 1.65 8.27
CA THR A 102 -10.37 2.87 7.78
C THR A 102 -9.49 4.06 8.13
N LEU A 103 -9.07 4.81 7.12
CA LEU A 103 -8.19 5.96 7.28
C LEU A 103 -8.85 7.22 6.70
N ARG A 104 -8.73 8.32 7.43
CA ARG A 104 -9.19 9.61 6.93
C ARG A 104 -8.14 10.22 5.99
N PRO A 105 -8.55 11.08 5.04
CA PRO A 105 -7.59 11.74 4.15
C PRO A 105 -6.45 12.43 4.91
N ALA A 106 -6.75 13.04 6.06
CA ALA A 106 -5.74 13.73 6.87
C ALA A 106 -4.64 12.83 7.42
N GLU A 107 -4.86 11.51 7.44
CA GLU A 107 -3.84 10.55 7.87
C GLU A 107 -2.83 10.24 6.77
N PHE A 108 -3.12 10.62 5.54
CA PHE A 108 -2.20 10.48 4.42
C PHE A 108 -1.47 11.80 4.22
N THR A 109 -0.27 11.92 4.78
CA THR A 109 0.60 13.08 4.60
C THR A 109 1.96 12.64 4.09
N GLU A 110 2.71 13.54 3.49
CA GLU A 110 4.06 13.24 3.04
C GLU A 110 4.95 12.85 4.21
N GLN A 111 4.77 13.50 5.36
CA GLN A 111 5.55 13.18 6.55
C GLN A 111 5.22 11.79 7.09
N ALA A 112 3.94 11.44 7.16
CA ALA A 112 3.53 10.11 7.63
C ALA A 112 4.07 9.03 6.70
N GLU A 113 4.02 9.24 5.39
CA GLU A 113 4.58 8.31 4.41
C GLU A 113 6.09 8.16 4.61
N ALA A 114 6.81 9.27 4.76
CA ALA A 114 8.26 9.24 4.97
C ALA A 114 8.62 8.50 6.26
N ASP A 115 7.86 8.73 7.33
CA ASP A 115 8.08 8.07 8.62
C ASP A 115 7.83 6.56 8.53
N ASP A 116 6.78 6.15 7.83
CA ASP A 116 6.46 4.74 7.64
C ASP A 116 7.55 4.03 6.85
N ILE A 117 8.06 4.66 5.78
CA ILE A 117 9.15 4.09 4.98
C ILE A 117 10.44 4.01 5.79
N ALA A 118 10.76 5.06 6.55
CA ALA A 118 11.93 5.06 7.42
C ALA A 118 11.87 3.94 8.45
N TYR A 119 10.70 3.71 9.04
CA TYR A 119 10.51 2.61 9.98
C TYR A 119 10.71 1.25 9.30
N LEU A 120 10.23 1.10 8.07
CA LEU A 120 10.42 -0.13 7.30
C LEU A 120 11.90 -0.41 7.04
N LEU A 121 12.70 0.63 6.75
CA LEU A 121 14.13 0.50 6.51
C LEU A 121 14.89 -0.05 7.72
N LEU A 122 14.35 0.10 8.91
CA LEU A 122 14.99 -0.34 10.16
C LEU A 122 14.69 -1.80 10.53
N ARG A 123 13.85 -2.48 9.78
CA ARG A 123 13.45 -3.87 10.06
C ARG A 123 14.56 -4.89 9.67
#